data_260f1a7ca2b4012e11d71623913e075f
#
_entry.id   260f1a7ca2b4012e11d71623913e075f
#
_cell.length_a   1.000
_cell.length_b   1.000
_cell.length_c   1.000
_cell.angle_alpha   90.00
_cell.angle_beta   90.00
_cell.angle_gamma   90.00
#
_symmetry.space_group_name_H-M   'P 1'
#
loop_
_entity.id
_entity.type
_entity.pdbx_description
1 polymer ?
#
loop_
_entity_poly.entity_id
_entity_poly.type
_entity_poly.pdbx_seq_one_letter_code
_entity_poly.pdbx_strand_id
1 'polypeptide(L)'
;APGDDDLAGEVAFARVMTRAGRWIVLHGAALVTDGSRRAAVIIEPAHPARLMPLLMSAYQLTEREQDVTRLVLQGDSTTDIAASLFISPHTVQQHLKSVFAKTGVRSRRDLIGKVFFAPYEPRVRDNERRALAGRPLRGGPLPDRR
;
A
#
# COMPACT_ATOMS: atom_id res chain seq x y z
N ALA A 1 12.40 27.10 -21.37
CA ALA A 1 12.02 25.72 -21.04
C ALA A 1 11.18 25.74 -19.77
N PRO A 2 9.96 25.18 -19.72
CA PRO A 2 9.23 25.08 -18.48
C PRO A 2 9.95 24.12 -17.56
N GLY A 3 10.44 24.64 -16.46
CA GLY A 3 10.52 24.08 -15.15
C GLY A 3 11.21 22.75 -14.95
N ASP A 4 12.50 22.73 -14.90
CA ASP A 4 13.31 21.65 -14.30
C ASP A 4 13.18 21.62 -12.74
N ASP A 5 12.34 22.49 -12.19
CA ASP A 5 12.16 22.70 -10.75
C ASP A 5 11.05 21.81 -10.13
N ASP A 6 10.31 21.08 -10.95
CA ASP A 6 9.11 20.35 -10.50
C ASP A 6 9.37 18.86 -10.14
N LEU A 7 10.61 18.41 -10.23
CA LEU A 7 10.97 17.02 -9.90
C LEU A 7 11.67 16.85 -8.53
N ALA A 8 12.00 17.95 -7.88
CA ALA A 8 12.58 17.93 -6.55
C ALA A 8 11.48 17.77 -5.49
N GLY A 9 11.05 16.56 -5.25
CA GLY A 9 10.05 16.26 -4.25
C GLY A 9 9.04 15.17 -4.68
N GLU A 10 9.09 14.75 -5.93
CA GLU A 10 8.20 13.70 -6.40
C GLU A 10 8.67 12.32 -5.87
N VAL A 11 7.88 11.76 -4.97
CA VAL A 11 8.10 10.40 -4.46
C VAL A 11 7.22 9.44 -5.24
N ALA A 12 7.84 8.58 -6.01
CA ALA A 12 7.16 7.54 -6.75
C ALA A 12 6.94 6.30 -5.87
N PHE A 13 5.79 5.68 -6.00
CA PHE A 13 5.47 4.40 -5.40
C PHE A 13 5.27 3.34 -6.47
N ALA A 14 5.78 2.17 -6.20
CA ALA A 14 5.42 0.97 -6.93
C ALA A 14 5.22 -0.18 -5.95
N ARG A 15 4.42 -1.12 -6.33
CA ARG A 15 4.26 -2.40 -5.64
C ARG A 15 4.50 -3.51 -6.63
N VAL A 16 5.24 -4.49 -6.19
CA VAL A 16 5.65 -5.61 -7.04
C VAL A 16 5.40 -6.90 -6.27
N MET A 17 4.83 -7.88 -6.96
CA MET A 17 4.76 -9.23 -6.42
C MET A 17 6.04 -9.97 -6.79
N THR A 18 6.71 -10.52 -5.81
CA THR A 18 7.87 -11.37 -6.04
C THR A 18 7.45 -12.73 -6.60
N ARG A 19 8.38 -13.46 -7.20
CA ARG A 19 8.12 -14.84 -7.66
C ARG A 19 7.67 -15.78 -6.54
N ALA A 20 8.01 -15.47 -5.30
CA ALA A 20 7.57 -16.21 -4.11
C ALA A 20 6.17 -15.80 -3.62
N GLY A 21 5.43 -14.97 -4.37
CA GLY A 21 4.08 -14.52 -3.99
C GLY A 21 4.05 -13.49 -2.87
N ARG A 22 5.14 -12.80 -2.61
CA ARG A 22 5.20 -11.74 -1.60
C ARG A 22 5.08 -10.37 -2.23
N TRP A 23 4.28 -9.52 -1.64
CA TRP A 23 4.22 -8.12 -2.01
C TRP A 23 5.38 -7.34 -1.40
N ILE A 24 6.03 -6.54 -2.21
CA ILE A 24 7.00 -5.53 -1.80
C ILE A 24 6.54 -4.16 -2.23
N VAL A 25 6.88 -3.17 -1.45
CA VAL A 25 6.64 -1.75 -1.75
C VAL A 25 7.96 -1.09 -2.08
N LEU A 26 7.98 -0.38 -3.19
CA LEU A 26 9.13 0.41 -3.64
C LEU A 26 8.80 1.89 -3.45
N HIS A 27 9.68 2.61 -2.78
CA HIS A 27 9.64 4.05 -2.68
C HIS A 27 10.78 4.64 -3.46
N GLY A 28 10.50 5.46 -4.46
CA GLY A 28 11.51 6.16 -5.23
C GLY A 28 11.45 7.65 -4.98
N ALA A 29 12.60 8.28 -4.75
CA ALA A 29 12.72 9.71 -4.64
C ALA A 29 13.89 10.23 -5.44
N ALA A 30 13.70 11.35 -6.13
CA ALA A 30 14.78 12.07 -6.76
C ALA A 30 15.47 12.95 -5.71
N LEU A 31 16.80 12.87 -5.67
CA LEU A 31 17.64 13.71 -4.81
C LEU A 31 18.49 14.61 -5.69
N VAL A 32 18.45 15.89 -5.43
CA VAL A 32 19.35 16.86 -6.06
C VAL A 32 20.33 17.33 -4.99
N THR A 33 21.62 16.99 -5.17
CA THR A 33 22.68 17.40 -4.27
C THR A 33 23.83 17.94 -5.11
N ASP A 34 24.26 19.17 -4.84
CA ASP A 34 25.40 19.82 -5.53
C ASP A 34 25.31 19.78 -7.06
N GLY A 35 24.12 19.99 -7.62
CA GLY A 35 23.88 19.97 -9.07
C GLY A 35 23.87 18.58 -9.71
N SER A 36 24.02 17.50 -8.93
CA SER A 36 23.88 16.14 -9.42
C SER A 36 22.54 15.53 -9.03
N ARG A 37 21.90 14.85 -9.98
CA ARG A 37 20.67 14.10 -9.76
C ARG A 37 20.99 12.67 -9.33
N ARG A 38 20.43 12.25 -8.22
CA ARG A 38 20.48 10.88 -7.73
C ARG A 38 19.07 10.39 -7.46
N ALA A 39 18.86 9.09 -7.63
CA ALA A 39 17.64 8.43 -7.23
C ALA A 39 17.90 7.58 -6.00
N ALA A 40 17.04 7.71 -4.99
CA ALA A 40 17.01 6.78 -3.86
C ALA A 40 15.81 5.85 -4.03
N VAL A 41 16.03 4.56 -3.90
CA VAL A 41 14.96 3.55 -3.92
C VAL A 41 14.99 2.80 -2.60
N ILE A 42 13.87 2.83 -1.89
CA ILE A 42 13.68 2.07 -0.66
C ILE A 42 12.77 0.89 -0.99
N ILE A 43 13.21 -0.30 -0.64
CA ILE A 43 12.49 -1.55 -0.88
C ILE A 43 12.04 -2.09 0.48
N GLU A 44 10.76 -2.31 0.66
CA GLU A 44 10.19 -2.81 1.90
C GLU A 44 9.24 -3.97 1.66
N PRO A 45 9.25 -5.00 2.53
CA PRO A 45 8.21 -6.00 2.52
C PRO A 45 6.87 -5.36 2.89
N ALA A 46 5.84 -5.64 2.11
CA ALA A 46 4.47 -5.30 2.50
C ALA A 46 3.93 -6.42 3.39
N HIS A 47 3.64 -6.12 4.64
CA HIS A 47 3.09 -7.08 5.59
C HIS A 47 1.60 -6.82 5.83
N PRO A 48 0.69 -7.55 5.16
CA PRO A 48 -0.75 -7.41 5.39
C PRO A 48 -1.14 -7.57 6.87
N ALA A 49 -0.43 -8.44 7.58
CA ALA A 49 -0.68 -8.71 9.00
C ALA A 49 -0.55 -7.47 9.92
N ARG A 50 0.25 -6.48 9.53
CA ARG A 50 0.38 -5.23 10.30
C ARG A 50 -0.72 -4.22 9.99
N LEU A 51 -1.29 -4.31 8.80
CA LEU A 51 -2.27 -3.34 8.30
C LEU A 51 -3.71 -3.79 8.56
N MET A 52 -3.93 -5.09 8.68
CA MET A 52 -5.25 -5.67 8.90
C MET A 52 -5.96 -5.15 10.16
N PRO A 53 -5.31 -5.07 11.34
CA PRO A 53 -5.98 -4.56 12.54
C PRO A 53 -6.49 -3.12 12.38
N LEU A 54 -5.74 -2.27 11.68
CA LEU A 54 -6.13 -0.88 11.42
C LEU A 54 -7.33 -0.80 10.49
N LEU A 55 -7.33 -1.62 9.43
CA LEU A 55 -8.47 -1.71 8.51
C LEU A 55 -9.73 -2.21 9.20
N MET A 56 -9.59 -3.25 10.01
CA MET A 56 -10.70 -3.84 10.74
C MET A 56 -11.36 -2.84 11.65
N SER A 57 -10.56 -2.09 12.41
CA SER A 57 -11.02 -1.05 13.31
C SER A 57 -11.64 0.14 12.57
N ALA A 58 -11.01 0.60 11.48
CA ALA A 58 -11.45 1.79 10.76
C ALA A 58 -12.74 1.57 9.96
N TYR A 59 -12.96 0.39 9.40
CA TYR A 59 -14.06 0.12 8.47
C TYR A 59 -15.12 -0.85 9.01
N GLN A 60 -14.99 -1.33 10.22
CA GLN A 60 -15.94 -2.24 10.87
C GLN A 60 -16.26 -3.48 10.02
N LEU A 61 -15.23 -4.12 9.51
CA LEU A 61 -15.39 -5.34 8.72
C LEU A 61 -15.81 -6.50 9.62
N THR A 62 -16.76 -7.32 9.16
CA THR A 62 -17.11 -8.57 9.83
C THR A 62 -15.96 -9.57 9.76
N GLU A 63 -15.96 -10.62 10.58
CA GLU A 63 -14.90 -11.65 10.55
C GLU A 63 -14.73 -12.25 9.15
N ARG A 64 -15.82 -12.58 8.46
CA ARG A 64 -15.77 -13.12 7.10
C ARG A 64 -15.24 -12.11 6.08
N GLU A 65 -15.62 -10.86 6.20
CA GLU A 65 -15.08 -9.79 5.38
C GLU A 65 -13.58 -9.60 5.63
N GLN A 66 -13.14 -9.74 6.86
CA GLN A 66 -11.73 -9.72 7.24
C GLN A 66 -10.96 -10.89 6.61
N ASP A 67 -11.51 -12.11 6.68
CA ASP A 67 -10.90 -13.29 6.07
C ASP A 67 -10.74 -13.12 4.55
N VAL A 68 -11.80 -12.69 3.89
CA VAL A 68 -11.77 -12.42 2.44
C VAL A 68 -10.76 -11.32 2.11
N THR A 69 -10.76 -10.23 2.86
CA THR A 69 -9.84 -9.11 2.63
C THR A 69 -8.39 -9.55 2.78
N ARG A 70 -8.08 -10.35 3.81
CA ARG A 70 -6.72 -10.88 4.02
C ARG A 70 -6.22 -11.67 2.82
N LEU A 71 -7.05 -12.56 2.29
CA LEU A 71 -6.70 -13.40 1.15
C LEU A 71 -6.57 -12.58 -0.15
N VAL A 72 -7.41 -11.56 -0.34
CA VAL A 72 -7.25 -10.61 -1.44
C VAL A 72 -5.91 -9.88 -1.37
N LEU A 73 -5.51 -9.45 -0.18
CA LEU A 73 -4.23 -8.75 0.03
C LEU A 73 -3.03 -9.68 -0.17
N GLN A 74 -3.21 -10.98 0.00
CA GLN A 74 -2.19 -12.00 -0.31
C GLN A 74 -2.09 -12.29 -1.82
N GLY A 75 -3.05 -11.83 -2.61
CA GLY A 75 -3.07 -12.02 -4.05
C GLY A 75 -3.92 -13.21 -4.52
N ASP A 76 -4.71 -13.82 -3.65
CA ASP A 76 -5.52 -14.98 -3.98
C ASP A 76 -6.66 -14.60 -4.95
N SER A 77 -6.95 -15.48 -5.88
CA SER A 77 -8.10 -15.36 -6.78
C SER A 77 -9.42 -15.64 -6.04
N THR A 78 -10.53 -15.20 -6.62
CA THR A 78 -11.86 -15.51 -6.07
C THR A 78 -12.08 -17.00 -5.87
N THR A 79 -11.62 -17.83 -6.81
CA THR A 79 -11.71 -19.28 -6.71
C THR A 79 -10.87 -19.84 -5.56
N ASP A 80 -9.65 -19.34 -5.39
CA ASP A 80 -8.77 -19.77 -4.30
C ASP A 80 -9.31 -19.35 -2.93
N ILE A 81 -9.85 -18.14 -2.83
CA ILE A 81 -10.51 -17.65 -1.61
C ILE A 81 -11.71 -18.53 -1.26
N ALA A 82 -12.55 -18.85 -2.24
CA ALA A 82 -13.71 -19.71 -2.05
C ALA A 82 -13.30 -21.11 -1.52
N ALA A 83 -12.27 -21.69 -2.11
CA ALA A 83 -11.72 -22.97 -1.66
C ALA A 83 -11.16 -22.90 -0.23
N SER A 84 -10.39 -21.87 0.07
CA SER A 84 -9.77 -21.67 1.40
C SER A 84 -10.78 -21.45 2.52
N LEU A 85 -11.87 -20.76 2.22
CA LEU A 85 -12.91 -20.44 3.21
C LEU A 85 -14.10 -21.39 3.19
N PHE A 86 -14.10 -22.40 2.34
CA PHE A 86 -15.20 -23.36 2.18
C PHE A 86 -16.55 -22.70 1.86
N ILE A 87 -16.53 -21.72 0.97
CA ILE A 87 -17.71 -21.00 0.48
C ILE A 87 -17.72 -20.99 -1.04
N SER A 88 -18.84 -20.57 -1.63
CA SER A 88 -18.92 -20.44 -3.09
C SER A 88 -18.20 -19.19 -3.60
N PRO A 89 -17.72 -19.19 -4.85
CA PRO A 89 -17.19 -17.97 -5.46
C PRO A 89 -18.19 -16.81 -5.47
N HIS A 90 -19.48 -17.08 -5.61
CA HIS A 90 -20.52 -16.07 -5.52
C HIS A 90 -20.57 -15.42 -4.12
N THR A 91 -20.44 -16.22 -3.06
CA THR A 91 -20.40 -15.74 -1.68
C THR A 91 -19.15 -14.85 -1.45
N VAL A 92 -18.01 -15.23 -2.03
CA VAL A 92 -16.79 -14.38 -2.00
C VAL A 92 -17.07 -13.04 -2.66
N GLN A 93 -17.71 -13.01 -3.82
CA GLN A 93 -18.09 -11.79 -4.52
C GLN A 93 -19.01 -10.89 -3.68
N GLN A 94 -19.96 -11.49 -2.97
CA GLN A 94 -20.86 -10.73 -2.08
C GLN A 94 -20.07 -10.10 -0.91
N HIS A 95 -19.15 -10.83 -0.30
CA HIS A 95 -18.28 -10.26 0.74
C HIS A 95 -17.39 -9.15 0.21
N LEU A 96 -16.81 -9.33 -0.99
CA LEU A 96 -16.01 -8.28 -1.64
C LEU A 96 -16.82 -7.03 -1.92
N LYS A 97 -18.04 -7.18 -2.41
CA LYS A 97 -18.94 -6.04 -2.65
C LYS A 97 -19.20 -5.26 -1.35
N SER A 98 -19.43 -5.95 -0.25
CA SER A 98 -19.61 -5.32 1.06
C SER A 98 -18.33 -4.62 1.55
N VAL A 99 -17.18 -5.27 1.41
CA VAL A 99 -15.88 -4.68 1.75
C VAL A 99 -15.61 -3.42 0.93
N PHE A 100 -15.87 -3.46 -0.38
CA PHE A 100 -15.69 -2.30 -1.25
C PHE A 100 -16.60 -1.13 -0.85
N ALA A 101 -17.85 -1.41 -0.52
CA ALA A 101 -18.78 -0.39 -0.03
C ALA A 101 -18.30 0.24 1.29
N LYS A 102 -17.85 -0.57 2.24
CA LYS A 102 -17.36 -0.10 3.55
C LYS A 102 -16.06 0.69 3.45
N THR A 103 -15.16 0.30 2.55
CA THR A 103 -13.85 0.94 2.37
C THR A 103 -13.85 2.06 1.35
N GLY A 104 -14.93 2.24 0.61
CA GLY A 104 -15.06 3.28 -0.41
C GLY A 104 -14.23 3.04 -1.67
N VAL A 105 -13.88 1.79 -1.95
CA VAL A 105 -13.15 1.39 -3.16
C VAL A 105 -14.07 0.72 -4.17
N ARG A 106 -13.61 0.61 -5.44
CA ARG A 106 -14.40 0.04 -6.54
C ARG A 106 -13.86 -1.27 -7.09
N SER A 107 -12.64 -1.65 -6.71
CA SER A 107 -11.97 -2.84 -7.24
C SER A 107 -11.00 -3.44 -6.24
N ARG A 108 -10.58 -4.68 -6.48
CA ARG A 108 -9.50 -5.32 -5.72
C ARG A 108 -8.22 -4.50 -5.76
N ARG A 109 -7.89 -3.98 -6.92
CA ARG A 109 -6.70 -3.15 -7.12
C ARG A 109 -6.74 -1.90 -6.25
N ASP A 110 -7.90 -1.24 -6.20
CA ASP A 110 -8.09 -0.07 -5.36
C ASP A 110 -8.01 -0.42 -3.88
N LEU A 111 -8.58 -1.56 -3.47
CA LEU A 111 -8.49 -2.04 -2.09
C LEU A 111 -7.04 -2.27 -1.67
N ILE A 112 -6.30 -3.00 -2.48
CA ILE A 112 -4.87 -3.26 -2.25
C ILE A 112 -4.10 -1.94 -2.20
N GLY A 113 -4.38 -1.02 -3.13
CA GLY A 113 -3.77 0.31 -3.15
C GLY A 113 -4.03 1.07 -1.85
N LYS A 114 -5.28 1.15 -1.43
CA LYS A 114 -5.68 1.86 -0.22
C LYS A 114 -5.01 1.30 1.03
N VAL A 115 -4.94 -0.02 1.16
CA VAL A 115 -4.32 -0.69 2.31
C VAL A 115 -2.82 -0.44 2.37
N PHE A 116 -2.13 -0.59 1.25
CA PHE A 116 -0.68 -0.47 1.22
C PHE A 116 -0.18 0.96 1.14
N PHE A 117 -0.94 1.87 0.54
CA PHE A 117 -0.50 3.26 0.35
C PHE A 117 -0.93 4.20 1.48
N ALA A 118 -2.12 4.05 2.05
CA ALA A 118 -2.59 4.95 3.10
C ALA A 118 -1.64 5.03 4.32
N PRO A 119 -1.07 3.92 4.84
CA PRO A 119 -0.11 3.98 5.93
C PRO A 119 1.22 4.64 5.57
N TYR A 120 1.58 4.67 4.28
CA TYR A 120 2.83 5.23 3.78
C TYR A 120 2.73 6.70 3.38
N GLU A 121 1.53 7.23 3.18
CA GLU A 121 1.32 8.63 2.80
C GLU A 121 1.99 9.63 3.76
N PRO A 122 1.91 9.49 5.09
CA PRO A 122 2.65 10.35 6.01
C PRO A 122 4.17 10.24 5.84
N ARG A 123 4.68 9.05 5.52
CA ARG A 123 6.10 8.83 5.24
C ARG A 123 6.54 9.50 3.95
N VAL A 124 5.70 9.49 2.92
CA VAL A 124 5.96 10.23 1.68
C VAL A 124 6.15 11.70 1.97
N ARG A 125 5.22 12.31 2.67
CA ARG A 125 5.28 13.73 3.04
C ARG A 125 6.50 14.07 3.92
N ASP A 126 6.87 13.15 4.83
CA ASP A 126 8.08 13.31 5.63
C ASP A 126 9.33 13.23 4.76
N ASN A 127 9.37 12.30 3.81
CA ASN A 127 10.49 12.12 2.90
C ASN A 127 10.63 13.28 1.92
N GLU A 128 9.53 13.83 1.43
CA GLU A 128 9.56 15.07 0.62
C GLU A 128 10.22 16.21 1.37
N ARG A 129 9.81 16.44 2.61
CA ARG A 129 10.42 17.47 3.48
C ARG A 129 11.89 17.21 3.76
N ARG A 130 12.26 15.93 3.92
CA ARG A 130 13.66 15.52 4.12
C ARG A 130 14.51 15.75 2.88
N ALA A 131 13.99 15.39 1.71
CA ALA A 131 14.65 15.61 0.44
C ALA A 131 14.92 17.11 0.20
N LEU A 132 13.91 17.96 0.43
CA LEU A 132 14.05 19.41 0.34
C LEU A 132 15.08 19.99 1.33
N ALA A 133 15.24 19.36 2.50
CA ALA A 133 16.20 19.76 3.51
C ALA A 133 17.58 19.08 3.36
N GLY A 134 17.80 18.30 2.29
CA GLY A 134 19.03 17.54 2.09
C GLY A 134 19.25 16.43 3.13
N ARG A 135 18.20 15.93 3.77
CA ARG A 135 18.28 14.89 4.80
C ARG A 135 18.05 13.51 4.19
N PRO A 136 18.68 12.44 4.76
CA PRO A 136 18.44 11.10 4.31
C PRO A 136 16.96 10.71 4.40
N LEU A 137 16.48 9.98 3.39
CA LEU A 137 15.12 9.42 3.39
C LEU A 137 15.02 8.29 4.42
N ARG A 138 13.80 8.03 4.86
CA ARG A 138 13.48 6.95 5.80
C ARG A 138 12.49 5.99 5.18
N GLY A 139 12.65 4.70 5.48
CA GLY A 139 11.71 3.65 5.10
C GLY A 139 10.61 3.43 6.13
N GLY A 140 9.61 2.65 5.74
CA GLY A 140 8.51 2.25 6.58
C GLY A 140 7.44 3.31 6.83
N PRO A 141 6.30 2.92 7.40
CA PRO A 141 5.30 3.87 7.88
C PRO A 141 5.85 4.69 9.05
N LEU A 142 5.32 5.91 9.22
CA LEU A 142 5.63 6.68 10.42
C LEU A 142 5.09 5.96 11.66
N PRO A 143 5.84 5.93 12.76
CA PRO A 143 5.30 5.45 14.03
C PRO A 143 4.09 6.31 14.41
N ASP A 144 3.06 5.64 14.90
CA ASP A 144 1.86 6.30 15.42
C ASP A 144 2.28 7.33 16.48
N ARG A 145 1.91 8.57 16.27
CA ARG A 145 2.04 9.56 17.32
C ARG A 145 0.94 9.31 18.34
N ARG A 146 1.28 8.66 19.40
CA ARG A 146 0.42 8.62 20.61
C ARG A 146 0.26 10.03 21.19
#